data_c5341e076cf60bb7f87681d231eea461
#
_entry.id   c5341e076cf60bb7f87681d231eea461
#
_cell.length_a   1.000
_cell.length_b   1.000
_cell.length_c   1.000
_cell.angle_alpha   90.00
_cell.angle_beta   90.00
_cell.angle_gamma   90.00
#
_symmetry.space_group_name_H-M   'P 1'
#
loop_
_entity.id
_entity.type
_entity.pdbx_description
1 polymer ?
#
loop_
_entity_poly.entity_id
_entity_poly.type
_entity_poly.pdbx_seq_one_letter_code
_entity_poly.pdbx_strand_id
1 'polypeptide(L)'
;MHKLLNMMLVAFAGLCVFACPTAVAAPDALVAGGLLLAEGDMLGLGAGLAAGLGVVGAGLGIGRIGGDAVQAIARQPEMANRIFINMILTAALVEGVALFAVIVGVIALGKIPAPPTV
;
A
#
# COMPACT_ATOMS: atom_id res chain seq x y z
N MET A 1 24.34 4.38 11.21
CA MET A 1 23.37 3.58 10.46
C MET A 1 21.96 3.61 11.07
N HIS A 2 21.81 3.38 12.39
CA HIS A 2 20.48 3.40 13.05
C HIS A 2 19.72 4.74 12.94
N LYS A 3 20.40 5.88 12.93
CA LYS A 3 19.74 7.20 12.81
C LYS A 3 19.13 7.44 11.44
N LEU A 4 19.77 6.99 10.36
CA LEU A 4 19.23 7.08 9.01
C LEU A 4 18.05 6.12 8.80
N LEU A 5 18.14 4.92 9.36
CA LEU A 5 17.05 3.95 9.31
C LEU A 5 15.80 4.46 10.05
N ASN A 6 15.98 5.02 11.26
CA ASN A 6 14.87 5.62 12.01
C ASN A 6 14.28 6.85 11.28
N MET A 7 15.11 7.66 10.64
CA MET A 7 14.64 8.83 9.89
C MET A 7 13.83 8.41 8.65
N MET A 8 14.26 7.35 7.96
CA MET A 8 13.48 6.78 6.84
C MET A 8 12.17 6.15 7.33
N LEU A 9 12.19 5.47 8.47
CA LEU A 9 10.99 4.84 9.04
C LEU A 9 9.96 5.89 9.49
N VAL A 10 10.42 6.97 10.09
CA VAL A 10 9.57 8.10 10.51
C VAL A 10 9.04 8.88 9.29
N ALA A 11 9.87 9.06 8.25
CA ALA A 11 9.44 9.69 7.00
C ALA A 11 8.40 8.84 6.26
N PHE A 12 8.58 7.52 6.23
CA PHE A 12 7.66 6.58 5.60
C PHE A 12 6.33 6.49 6.38
N ALA A 13 6.39 6.42 7.72
CA ALA A 13 5.20 6.47 8.57
C ALA A 13 4.47 7.82 8.45
N GLY A 14 5.19 8.92 8.36
CA GLY A 14 4.64 10.25 8.13
C GLY A 14 3.97 10.38 6.75
N LEU A 15 4.56 9.79 5.71
CA LEU A 15 3.99 9.78 4.37
C LEU A 15 2.70 8.94 4.31
N CYS A 16 2.64 7.79 4.99
CA CYS A 16 1.42 6.99 5.10
C CYS A 16 0.30 7.72 5.86
N VAL A 17 0.62 8.45 6.94
CA VAL A 17 -0.34 9.24 7.72
C VAL A 17 -0.80 10.47 6.94
N PHE A 18 0.07 11.10 6.14
CA PHE A 18 -0.28 12.28 5.34
C PHE A 18 -1.07 11.92 4.07
N ALA A 19 -0.87 10.71 3.52
CA ALA A 19 -1.62 10.24 2.35
C ALA A 19 -3.06 9.79 2.69
N CYS A 20 -3.41 9.65 3.98
CA CYS A 20 -4.74 9.27 4.41
C CYS A 20 -5.24 10.16 5.58
N PRO A 21 -5.44 11.48 5.37
CA PRO A 21 -5.91 12.37 6.44
C PRO A 21 -7.33 12.06 6.92
N THR A 22 -8.09 11.27 6.16
CA THR A 22 -9.48 10.93 6.47
C THR A 22 -9.64 9.61 7.24
N ALA A 23 -8.63 8.76 7.29
CA ALA A 23 -8.72 7.45 7.96
C ALA A 23 -8.63 7.54 9.50
N VAL A 24 -8.20 8.68 10.05
CA VAL A 24 -8.00 8.85 11.51
C VAL A 24 -9.15 9.62 12.16
N ALA A 25 -10.04 10.24 11.39
CA ALA A 25 -10.99 11.22 11.92
C ALA A 25 -12.33 10.66 12.40
N ALA A 26 -12.70 9.42 12.10
CA ALA A 26 -13.94 8.84 12.63
C ALA A 26 -13.87 7.31 12.66
N PRO A 27 -14.21 6.65 13.79
CA PRO A 27 -14.39 5.20 13.84
C PRO A 27 -15.46 4.71 12.84
N ASP A 28 -16.41 5.58 12.52
CA ASP A 28 -17.45 5.33 11.51
C ASP A 28 -16.90 5.28 10.09
N ALA A 29 -15.82 6.00 9.78
CA ALA A 29 -15.17 5.95 8.48
C ALA A 29 -14.40 4.64 8.25
N LEU A 30 -13.91 3.99 9.32
CA LEU A 30 -13.28 2.67 9.24
C LEU A 30 -14.31 1.58 8.97
N VAL A 31 -15.50 1.73 9.52
CA VAL A 31 -16.64 0.82 9.31
C VAL A 31 -17.33 1.11 7.98
N ALA A 32 -17.41 2.36 7.56
CA ALA A 32 -17.96 2.76 6.26
C ALA A 32 -16.99 2.54 5.09
N GLY A 33 -15.67 2.61 5.34
CA GLY A 33 -14.65 2.28 4.34
C GLY A 33 -14.38 0.79 4.19
N GLY A 34 -14.79 -0.01 5.18
CA GLY A 34 -14.65 -1.45 5.17
C GLY A 34 -15.99 -2.11 4.92
N LEU A 35 -16.24 -2.60 3.73
CA LEU A 35 -17.22 -3.67 3.42
C LEU A 35 -18.72 -3.37 3.69
N LEU A 36 -19.13 -2.22 4.18
CA LEU A 36 -20.53 -1.88 4.18
C LEU A 36 -20.91 -1.38 2.81
N LEU A 37 -21.51 -2.26 2.06
CA LEU A 37 -22.28 -2.03 0.86
C LEU A 37 -23.32 -0.92 1.18
N ALA A 38 -22.93 0.32 0.98
CA ALA A 38 -23.90 1.37 0.80
C ALA A 38 -24.77 0.92 -0.38
N GLU A 39 -26.05 0.90 -0.18
CA GLU A 39 -27.08 0.35 -1.07
C GLU A 39 -26.77 0.67 -2.54
N GLY A 40 -26.43 -0.37 -3.30
CA GLY A 40 -26.46 -0.35 -4.76
C GLY A 40 -25.18 0.06 -5.48
N ASP A 41 -24.07 0.39 -4.82
CA ASP A 41 -22.90 0.92 -5.52
C ASP A 41 -21.78 -0.12 -5.72
N MET A 42 -21.95 -0.91 -6.76
CA MET A 42 -20.94 -1.86 -7.24
C MET A 42 -19.60 -1.19 -7.56
N LEU A 43 -19.61 0.13 -7.83
CA LEU A 43 -18.41 0.91 -8.10
C LEU A 43 -17.55 1.07 -6.84
N GLY A 44 -18.16 1.35 -5.69
CA GLY A 44 -17.46 1.47 -4.41
C GLY A 44 -16.83 0.16 -3.98
N LEU A 45 -17.57 -0.96 -4.13
CA LEU A 45 -17.03 -2.29 -3.86
C LEU A 45 -15.87 -2.61 -4.79
N GLY A 46 -16.01 -2.34 -6.10
CA GLY A 46 -14.96 -2.57 -7.09
C GLY A 46 -13.71 -1.74 -6.80
N ALA A 47 -13.87 -0.46 -6.46
CA ALA A 47 -12.77 0.43 -6.11
C ALA A 47 -12.03 -0.03 -4.85
N GLY A 48 -12.76 -0.41 -3.80
CA GLY A 48 -12.18 -0.91 -2.56
C GLY A 48 -11.44 -2.24 -2.75
N LEU A 49 -12.02 -3.17 -3.50
CA LEU A 49 -11.36 -4.44 -3.82
C LEU A 49 -10.12 -4.25 -4.67
N ALA A 50 -10.16 -3.39 -5.68
CA ALA A 50 -9.01 -3.11 -6.54
C ALA A 50 -7.83 -2.53 -5.74
N ALA A 51 -8.10 -1.53 -4.89
CA ALA A 51 -7.09 -0.94 -4.02
C ALA A 51 -6.56 -1.96 -2.99
N GLY A 52 -7.46 -2.67 -2.31
CA GLY A 52 -7.10 -3.62 -1.25
C GLY A 52 -6.30 -4.82 -1.79
N LEU A 53 -6.74 -5.44 -2.88
CA LEU A 53 -6.03 -6.56 -3.50
C LEU A 53 -4.68 -6.13 -4.08
N GLY A 54 -4.60 -4.90 -4.62
CA GLY A 54 -3.35 -4.32 -5.08
C GLY A 54 -2.31 -4.22 -3.97
N VAL A 55 -2.70 -3.71 -2.80
CA VAL A 55 -1.81 -3.60 -1.62
C VAL A 55 -1.43 -4.96 -1.06
N VAL A 56 -2.39 -5.89 -0.94
CA VAL A 56 -2.10 -7.26 -0.49
C VAL A 56 -1.14 -7.97 -1.45
N GLY A 57 -1.38 -7.84 -2.77
CA GLY A 57 -0.49 -8.42 -3.78
C GLY A 57 0.92 -7.86 -3.72
N ALA A 58 1.05 -6.53 -3.56
CA ALA A 58 2.35 -5.87 -3.39
C ALA A 58 3.06 -6.34 -2.12
N GLY A 59 2.36 -6.41 -0.98
CA GLY A 59 2.92 -6.87 0.28
C GLY A 59 3.45 -8.30 0.21
N LEU A 60 2.71 -9.22 -0.41
CA LEU A 60 3.15 -10.60 -0.64
C LEU A 60 4.34 -10.65 -1.60
N GLY A 61 4.31 -9.85 -2.68
CA GLY A 61 5.40 -9.76 -3.66
C GLY A 61 6.70 -9.26 -3.03
N ILE A 62 6.64 -8.14 -2.32
CA ILE A 62 7.80 -7.54 -1.63
C ILE A 62 8.33 -8.47 -0.54
N GLY A 63 7.44 -9.11 0.23
CA GLY A 63 7.82 -10.09 1.24
C GLY A 63 8.61 -11.26 0.67
N ARG A 64 8.21 -11.75 -0.50
CA ARG A 64 8.91 -12.83 -1.20
C ARG A 64 10.25 -12.39 -1.75
N ILE A 65 10.31 -11.22 -2.39
CA ILE A 65 11.55 -10.61 -2.89
C ILE A 65 12.57 -10.46 -1.75
N GLY A 66 12.13 -9.94 -0.59
CA GLY A 66 12.98 -9.76 0.58
C GLY A 66 13.48 -11.08 1.17
N GLY A 67 12.60 -12.07 1.30
CA GLY A 67 12.96 -13.40 1.80
C GLY A 67 13.98 -14.11 0.92
N ASP A 68 13.75 -14.11 -0.39
CA ASP A 68 14.66 -14.73 -1.36
C ASP A 68 16.02 -14.00 -1.40
N ALA A 69 16.02 -12.67 -1.30
CA ALA A 69 17.25 -11.87 -1.26
C ALA A 69 18.10 -12.18 -0.02
N VAL A 70 17.49 -12.28 1.16
CA VAL A 70 18.21 -12.65 2.40
C VAL A 70 18.83 -14.04 2.30
N GLN A 71 18.10 -15.00 1.74
CA GLN A 71 18.64 -16.35 1.52
C GLN A 71 19.78 -16.36 0.51
N ALA A 72 19.68 -15.57 -0.55
CA ALA A 72 20.74 -15.45 -1.56
C ALA A 72 22.02 -14.82 -0.97
N ILE A 73 21.88 -13.79 -0.13
CA ILE A 73 23.02 -13.17 0.58
C ILE A 73 23.68 -14.17 1.54
N ALA A 74 22.89 -14.98 2.24
CA ALA A 74 23.43 -16.00 3.13
C ALA A 74 24.27 -17.06 2.39
N ARG A 75 23.95 -17.34 1.13
CA ARG A 75 24.70 -18.30 0.29
C ARG A 75 25.90 -17.67 -0.41
N GLN A 76 25.82 -16.37 -0.75
CA GLN A 76 26.83 -15.65 -1.51
C GLN A 76 27.08 -14.26 -0.90
N PRO A 77 27.77 -14.20 0.24
CA PRO A 77 27.98 -12.94 0.96
C PRO A 77 28.80 -11.92 0.16
N GLU A 78 29.66 -12.36 -0.76
CA GLU A 78 30.43 -11.50 -1.66
C GLU A 78 29.55 -10.74 -2.66
N MET A 79 28.34 -11.24 -2.95
CA MET A 79 27.37 -10.60 -3.85
C MET A 79 26.31 -9.79 -3.11
N ALA A 80 26.40 -9.67 -1.78
CA ALA A 80 25.38 -9.04 -0.92
C ALA A 80 24.96 -7.66 -1.41
N ASN A 81 25.91 -6.82 -1.80
CA ASN A 81 25.63 -5.45 -2.25
C ASN A 81 24.82 -5.41 -3.56
N ARG A 82 25.11 -6.29 -4.50
CA ARG A 82 24.35 -6.39 -5.78
C ARG A 82 22.95 -6.94 -5.54
N ILE A 83 22.81 -7.95 -4.70
CA ILE A 83 21.52 -8.55 -4.35
C ILE A 83 20.65 -7.51 -3.65
N PHE A 84 21.22 -6.76 -2.70
CA PHE A 84 20.52 -5.72 -1.96
C PHE A 84 19.99 -4.58 -2.87
N ILE A 85 20.81 -4.11 -3.82
CA ILE A 85 20.40 -3.08 -4.78
C ILE A 85 19.25 -3.59 -5.65
N ASN A 86 19.36 -4.79 -6.21
CA ASN A 86 18.31 -5.38 -7.03
C ASN A 86 17.02 -5.60 -6.25
N MET A 87 17.11 -6.03 -4.99
CA MET A 87 15.98 -6.20 -4.09
C MET A 87 15.23 -4.86 -3.89
N ILE A 88 15.95 -3.78 -3.59
CA ILE A 88 15.33 -2.46 -3.39
C ILE A 88 14.68 -1.97 -4.68
N LEU A 89 15.34 -2.09 -5.83
CA LEU A 89 14.80 -1.64 -7.12
C LEU A 89 13.51 -2.40 -7.47
N THR A 90 13.50 -3.71 -7.31
CA THR A 90 12.31 -4.52 -7.61
C THR A 90 11.17 -4.25 -6.61
N ALA A 91 11.48 -4.09 -5.34
CA ALA A 91 10.49 -3.72 -4.32
C ALA A 91 9.87 -2.35 -4.60
N ALA A 92 10.67 -1.35 -4.95
CA ALA A 92 10.19 0.00 -5.28
C ALA A 92 9.28 0.03 -6.53
N LEU A 93 9.59 -0.80 -7.53
CA LEU A 93 8.73 -0.94 -8.72
C LEU A 93 7.36 -1.54 -8.36
N VAL A 94 7.34 -2.58 -7.53
CA VAL A 94 6.08 -3.20 -7.05
C VAL A 94 5.29 -2.23 -6.21
N GLU A 95 5.93 -1.47 -5.32
CA GLU A 95 5.30 -0.45 -4.50
C GLU A 95 4.69 0.66 -5.37
N GLY A 96 5.40 1.11 -6.42
CA GLY A 96 4.89 2.08 -7.38
C GLY A 96 3.60 1.62 -8.04
N VAL A 97 3.53 0.38 -8.50
CA VAL A 97 2.32 -0.20 -9.11
C VAL A 97 1.18 -0.28 -8.09
N ALA A 98 1.46 -0.64 -6.83
CA ALA A 98 0.45 -0.67 -5.77
C ALA A 98 -0.12 0.72 -5.47
N LEU A 99 0.72 1.76 -5.45
CA LEU A 99 0.27 3.14 -5.30
C LEU A 99 -0.68 3.56 -6.43
N PHE A 100 -0.40 3.20 -7.68
CA PHE A 100 -1.33 3.45 -8.79
C PHE A 100 -2.68 2.76 -8.59
N ALA A 101 -2.71 1.53 -8.11
CA ALA A 101 -3.95 0.83 -7.82
C ALA A 101 -4.78 1.55 -6.74
N VAL A 102 -4.13 2.05 -5.70
CA VAL A 102 -4.78 2.86 -4.64
C VAL A 102 -5.32 4.18 -5.20
N ILE A 103 -4.52 4.89 -6.02
CA ILE A 103 -4.93 6.16 -6.64
C ILE A 103 -6.16 5.95 -7.53
N VAL A 104 -6.16 4.92 -8.36
CA VAL A 104 -7.32 4.57 -9.21
C VAL A 104 -8.54 4.26 -8.36
N GLY A 105 -8.39 3.53 -7.24
CA GLY A 105 -9.45 3.25 -6.29
C GLY A 105 -10.03 4.53 -5.68
N VAL A 106 -9.18 5.45 -5.24
CA VAL A 106 -9.61 6.75 -4.67
C VAL A 106 -10.33 7.62 -5.70
N ILE A 107 -9.83 7.68 -6.95
CA ILE A 107 -10.49 8.42 -8.04
C ILE A 107 -11.86 7.80 -8.35
N ALA A 108 -11.98 6.49 -8.35
CA ALA A 108 -13.25 5.80 -8.58
C ALA A 108 -14.26 6.11 -7.48
N LEU A 109 -13.83 6.12 -6.21
CA LEU A 109 -14.67 6.51 -5.07
C LEU A 109 -15.18 7.95 -5.18
N GLY A 110 -14.36 8.88 -5.67
CA GLY A 110 -14.76 10.28 -5.86
C GLY A 110 -15.82 10.51 -6.95
N LYS A 111 -16.13 9.48 -7.75
CA LYS A 111 -17.20 9.52 -8.77
C LYS A 111 -18.54 8.97 -8.27
N ILE A 112 -18.60 8.46 -7.05
CA ILE A 112 -19.83 7.97 -6.44
C ILE A 112 -20.69 9.17 -6.08
N PRO A 113 -21.97 9.28 -6.56
CA PRO A 113 -22.87 10.36 -6.20
C PRO A 113 -23.11 10.36 -4.69
N ALA A 114 -23.17 11.55 -4.10
CA ALA A 114 -23.54 11.65 -2.68
C ALA A 114 -24.96 11.10 -2.47
N PRO A 115 -25.22 10.41 -1.34
CA PRO A 115 -26.55 9.94 -1.03
C PRO A 115 -27.52 11.13 -0.96
N PRO A 116 -28.80 10.97 -1.37
CA PRO A 116 -29.77 12.03 -1.27
C PRO A 116 -29.92 12.46 0.19
N THR A 117 -29.76 13.75 0.43
CA THR A 117 -30.01 14.33 1.76
C THR A 117 -31.48 14.18 2.11
N VAL A 118 -31.76 13.39 3.14
CA VAL A 118 -33.10 13.23 3.73
C VAL A 118 -33.40 14.44 4.64
#